data_d4eee5db85e340131eb200b3f0d4c49b
#
_entry.id   d4eee5db85e340131eb200b3f0d4c49b
#
_cell.length_a   1.000
_cell.length_b   1.000
_cell.length_c   1.000
_cell.angle_alpha   90.00
_cell.angle_beta   90.00
_cell.angle_gamma   90.00
#
_symmetry.space_group_name_H-M   'P 1'
#
loop_
_entity.id
_entity.type
_entity.pdbx_description
1 polymer ?
#
loop_
_entity_poly.entity_id
_entity_poly.type
_entity_poly.pdbx_seq_one_letter_code
_entity_poly.pdbx_strand_id
1 'polypeptide(L)'
;MAKGRILVVDDEIYIVHILDFSLGMEGYEVLTALDGEQAVEKARAEKPDLIVLDIMMPKLDGYETCKRLKADPETKDVPVILLSAKGRNVDQKVGFEVGADDYITKPFSPRKLVERINAILGHGTSQRMQA
;
A
#
# COMPACT_ATOMS: atom_id res chain seq x y z
N MET A 1 -11.27 -0.93 18.31
CA MET A 1 -10.96 -1.89 17.23
C MET A 1 -10.36 -1.17 16.03
N ALA A 2 -9.47 -1.84 15.35
CA ALA A 2 -8.83 -1.24 14.19
C ALA A 2 -9.82 -1.09 13.03
N LYS A 3 -9.65 -0.03 12.24
CA LYS A 3 -10.45 0.19 11.03
C LYS A 3 -10.11 -0.82 9.94
N GLY A 4 -8.98 -1.47 10.05
CA GLY A 4 -8.51 -2.44 9.11
C GLY A 4 -7.02 -2.65 9.31
N ARG A 5 -6.45 -3.56 8.52
CA ARG A 5 -5.04 -3.91 8.60
C ARG A 5 -4.38 -3.53 7.28
N ILE A 6 -3.32 -2.73 7.36
CA ILE A 6 -2.60 -2.23 6.19
C ILE A 6 -1.20 -2.82 6.19
N LEU A 7 -0.82 -3.48 5.10
CA LEU A 7 0.55 -3.95 4.92
C LEU A 7 1.34 -2.88 4.17
N VAL A 8 2.37 -2.35 4.79
CA VAL A 8 3.24 -1.34 4.19
C VAL A 8 4.53 -2.02 3.76
N VAL A 9 4.86 -1.95 2.48
CA VAL A 9 6.03 -2.60 1.89
C VAL A 9 6.94 -1.54 1.31
N ASP A 10 8.09 -1.33 1.94
CA ASP A 10 9.06 -0.34 1.49
C ASP A 10 10.41 -0.71 2.14
N ASP A 11 11.50 -0.62 1.38
CA ASP A 11 12.82 -0.92 1.92
C ASP A 11 13.44 0.28 2.65
N GLU A 12 12.80 1.46 2.58
CA GLU A 12 13.25 2.63 3.30
C GLU A 12 12.59 2.65 4.67
N ILE A 13 13.37 2.33 5.70
CA ILE A 13 12.84 2.13 7.04
C ILE A 13 12.14 3.38 7.60
N TYR A 14 12.63 4.57 7.25
CA TYR A 14 12.01 5.79 7.76
C TYR A 14 10.62 6.02 7.16
N ILE A 15 10.41 5.61 5.90
CA ILE A 15 9.08 5.67 5.29
C ILE A 15 8.13 4.73 6.02
N VAL A 16 8.61 3.53 6.31
CA VAL A 16 7.81 2.55 7.04
C VAL A 16 7.39 3.12 8.40
N HIS A 17 8.33 3.76 9.12
CA HIS A 17 8.02 4.34 10.42
C HIS A 17 7.01 5.49 10.32
N ILE A 18 7.17 6.35 9.31
CA ILE A 18 6.24 7.47 9.12
C ILE A 18 4.83 6.93 8.85
N LEU A 19 4.71 5.93 7.99
CA LEU A 19 3.41 5.38 7.64
C LEU A 19 2.81 4.58 8.79
N ASP A 20 3.64 3.84 9.54
CA ASP A 20 3.17 3.14 10.72
C ASP A 20 2.53 4.13 11.70
N PHE A 21 3.22 5.23 11.97
CA PHE A 21 2.71 6.26 12.86
C PHE A 21 1.42 6.89 12.32
N SER A 22 1.45 7.32 11.06
CA SER A 22 0.33 8.04 10.47
C SER A 22 -0.92 7.17 10.35
N LEU A 23 -0.75 5.93 9.92
CA LEU A 23 -1.87 5.01 9.78
C LEU A 23 -2.39 4.55 11.13
N GLY A 24 -1.47 4.34 12.07
CA GLY A 24 -1.86 4.00 13.43
C GLY A 24 -2.70 5.08 14.09
N MET A 25 -2.31 6.34 13.89
CA MET A 25 -3.09 7.48 14.39
C MET A 25 -4.49 7.53 13.79
N GLU A 26 -4.62 7.02 12.56
CA GLU A 26 -5.93 7.00 11.89
C GLU A 26 -6.80 5.82 12.33
N GLY A 27 -6.22 4.89 13.09
CA GLY A 27 -6.98 3.75 13.61
C GLY A 27 -6.73 2.44 12.87
N TYR A 28 -5.74 2.40 11.98
CA TYR A 28 -5.39 1.16 11.29
C TYR A 28 -4.33 0.38 12.06
N GLU A 29 -4.40 -0.93 11.96
CA GLU A 29 -3.30 -1.78 12.38
C GLU A 29 -2.32 -1.90 11.20
N VAL A 30 -1.02 -1.74 11.46
CA VAL A 30 -0.02 -1.71 10.40
C VAL A 30 0.88 -2.93 10.49
N LEU A 31 1.01 -3.62 9.36
CA LEU A 31 1.98 -4.69 9.17
C LEU A 31 3.04 -4.16 8.24
N THR A 32 4.27 -4.64 8.35
CA THR A 32 5.36 -4.14 7.53
C THR A 32 6.11 -5.27 6.86
N ALA A 33 6.67 -4.99 5.68
CA ALA A 33 7.57 -5.88 4.97
C ALA A 33 8.62 -5.02 4.29
N LEU A 34 9.83 -5.54 4.14
CA LEU A 34 10.95 -4.76 3.62
C LEU A 34 11.31 -5.13 2.18
N ASP A 35 10.70 -6.17 1.62
CA ASP A 35 10.90 -6.54 0.22
C ASP A 35 9.68 -7.27 -0.30
N GLY A 36 9.69 -7.53 -1.61
CA GLY A 36 8.52 -8.13 -2.26
C GLY A 36 8.23 -9.55 -1.85
N GLU A 37 9.27 -10.33 -1.56
CA GLU A 37 9.05 -11.71 -1.13
C GLU A 37 8.40 -11.76 0.24
N GLN A 38 8.88 -10.93 1.17
CA GLN A 38 8.24 -10.81 2.48
C GLN A 38 6.80 -10.34 2.35
N ALA A 39 6.56 -9.44 1.40
CA ALA A 39 5.21 -8.90 1.18
C ALA A 39 4.25 -10.00 0.77
N VAL A 40 4.64 -10.84 -0.18
CA VAL A 40 3.79 -11.94 -0.64
C VAL A 40 3.49 -12.92 0.49
N GLU A 41 4.53 -13.32 1.23
CA GLU A 41 4.34 -14.24 2.35
C GLU A 41 3.43 -13.65 3.42
N LYS A 42 3.67 -12.38 3.78
CA LYS A 42 2.90 -11.73 4.83
C LYS A 42 1.46 -11.52 4.42
N ALA A 43 1.24 -11.14 3.16
CA ALA A 43 -0.12 -10.95 2.66
C ALA A 43 -0.92 -12.25 2.70
N ARG A 44 -0.29 -13.36 2.36
CA ARG A 44 -0.97 -14.65 2.42
C ARG A 44 -1.28 -15.09 3.85
N ALA A 45 -0.31 -14.86 4.75
CA ALA A 45 -0.46 -15.30 6.15
C ALA A 45 -1.41 -14.41 6.94
N GLU A 46 -1.29 -13.10 6.78
CA GLU A 46 -1.99 -12.12 7.62
C GLU A 46 -3.26 -11.56 6.99
N LYS A 47 -3.43 -11.71 5.69
CA LYS A 47 -4.62 -11.27 4.95
C LYS A 47 -5.00 -9.82 5.26
N PRO A 48 -4.12 -8.86 4.91
CA PRO A 48 -4.42 -7.45 5.17
C PRO A 48 -5.59 -6.98 4.32
N ASP A 49 -6.17 -5.85 4.71
CA ASP A 49 -7.27 -5.26 3.98
C ASP A 49 -6.81 -4.42 2.80
N LEU A 50 -5.55 -3.97 2.83
CA LEU A 50 -4.97 -3.17 1.76
C LEU A 50 -3.45 -3.25 1.87
N ILE A 51 -2.77 -3.14 0.73
CA ILE A 51 -1.31 -3.17 0.67
C ILE A 51 -0.81 -1.87 0.04
N VAL A 52 0.15 -1.21 0.72
CA VAL A 52 0.87 -0.05 0.19
C VAL A 52 2.24 -0.57 -0.21
N LEU A 53 2.61 -0.43 -1.47
CA LEU A 53 3.73 -1.15 -2.07
C LEU A 53 4.64 -0.22 -2.86
N ASP A 54 5.88 -0.08 -2.41
CA ASP A 54 6.88 0.70 -3.12
C ASP A 54 7.31 -0.05 -4.39
N ILE A 55 7.48 0.68 -5.49
CA ILE A 55 7.89 0.09 -6.76
C ILE A 55 9.38 -0.22 -6.76
N MET A 56 10.19 0.69 -6.21
CA MET A 56 11.66 0.58 -6.27
C MET A 56 12.20 -0.18 -5.07
N MET A 57 12.26 -1.51 -5.19
CA MET A 57 12.77 -2.36 -4.12
C MET A 57 13.77 -3.37 -4.68
N PRO A 58 14.71 -3.84 -3.83
CA PRO A 58 15.62 -4.90 -4.25
C PRO A 58 14.90 -6.23 -4.38
N LYS A 59 15.55 -7.18 -5.04
CA LYS A 59 15.07 -8.53 -5.27
C LYS A 59 13.85 -8.54 -6.17
N LEU A 60 12.67 -8.43 -5.59
CA LEU A 60 11.41 -8.45 -6.30
C LEU A 60 10.82 -7.05 -6.24
N ASP A 61 10.77 -6.34 -7.39
CA ASP A 61 10.27 -4.97 -7.39
C ASP A 61 8.76 -4.93 -7.19
N GLY A 62 8.22 -3.72 -7.03
CA GLY A 62 6.81 -3.55 -6.72
C GLY A 62 5.88 -4.03 -7.82
N TYR A 63 6.26 -3.89 -9.07
CA TYR A 63 5.42 -4.36 -10.17
C TYR A 63 5.28 -5.88 -10.14
N GLU A 64 6.40 -6.57 -10.00
CA GLU A 64 6.39 -8.02 -9.97
C GLU A 64 5.66 -8.52 -8.70
N THR A 65 5.87 -7.84 -7.58
CA THR A 65 5.17 -8.16 -6.34
C THR A 65 3.66 -8.02 -6.52
N CYS A 66 3.22 -6.92 -7.10
CA CYS A 66 1.80 -6.68 -7.34
C CYS A 66 1.22 -7.76 -8.25
N LYS A 67 1.96 -8.10 -9.31
CA LYS A 67 1.53 -9.12 -10.25
C LYS A 67 1.33 -10.47 -9.55
N ARG A 68 2.27 -10.84 -8.67
CA ARG A 68 2.15 -12.10 -7.91
C ARG A 68 0.96 -12.07 -6.96
N LEU A 69 0.75 -10.94 -6.28
CA LEU A 69 -0.37 -10.81 -5.37
C LEU A 69 -1.69 -10.94 -6.11
N LYS A 70 -1.79 -10.33 -7.29
CA LYS A 70 -3.04 -10.37 -8.07
C LYS A 70 -3.26 -11.71 -8.75
N ALA A 71 -2.22 -12.52 -8.92
CA ALA A 71 -2.36 -13.85 -9.52
C ALA A 71 -2.68 -14.93 -8.48
N ASP A 72 -2.54 -14.63 -7.19
CA ASP A 72 -2.74 -15.61 -6.12
C ASP A 72 -4.19 -15.52 -5.62
N PRO A 73 -4.95 -16.63 -5.65
CA PRO A 73 -6.34 -16.61 -5.15
C PRO A 73 -6.48 -16.14 -3.71
N GLU A 74 -5.42 -16.30 -2.88
CA GLU A 74 -5.45 -15.90 -1.49
C GLU A 74 -5.34 -14.38 -1.31
N THR A 75 -4.80 -13.67 -2.30
CA THR A 75 -4.51 -12.23 -2.16
C THR A 75 -5.05 -11.37 -3.29
N LYS A 76 -5.58 -11.98 -4.34
CA LYS A 76 -5.95 -11.22 -5.56
C LYS A 76 -6.97 -10.12 -5.32
N ASP A 77 -7.81 -10.26 -4.31
CA ASP A 77 -8.88 -9.29 -4.04
C ASP A 77 -8.44 -8.18 -3.09
N VAL A 78 -7.21 -8.24 -2.57
CA VAL A 78 -6.70 -7.21 -1.67
C VAL A 78 -6.29 -6.01 -2.51
N PRO A 79 -6.82 -4.80 -2.22
CA PRO A 79 -6.42 -3.61 -2.97
C PRO A 79 -4.95 -3.27 -2.76
N VAL A 80 -4.30 -2.79 -3.83
CA VAL A 80 -2.88 -2.42 -3.80
C VAL A 80 -2.73 -0.98 -4.27
N ILE A 81 -2.04 -0.17 -3.47
CA ILE A 81 -1.63 1.18 -3.85
C ILE A 81 -0.12 1.14 -4.10
N LEU A 82 0.29 1.53 -5.31
CA LEU A 82 1.71 1.58 -5.64
C LEU A 82 2.30 2.95 -5.32
N LEU A 83 3.50 2.98 -4.77
CA LEU A 83 4.25 4.21 -4.51
C LEU A 83 5.36 4.30 -5.53
N SER A 84 5.40 5.41 -6.28
CA SER A 84 6.34 5.60 -7.38
C SER A 84 7.22 6.80 -7.15
N ALA A 85 8.40 6.82 -7.77
CA ALA A 85 9.27 7.99 -7.73
C ALA A 85 8.71 9.10 -8.62
N LYS A 86 8.93 10.35 -8.19
CA LYS A 86 8.50 11.52 -8.93
C LYS A 86 9.13 11.51 -10.33
N GLY A 87 8.33 11.86 -11.34
CA GLY A 87 8.82 11.98 -12.70
C GLY A 87 8.81 10.68 -13.50
N ARG A 88 8.34 9.60 -12.93
CA ARG A 88 8.29 8.30 -13.61
C ARG A 88 6.90 8.05 -14.20
N ASN A 89 6.58 8.78 -15.27
CA ASN A 89 5.24 8.69 -15.87
C ASN A 89 4.90 7.28 -16.38
N VAL A 90 5.89 6.56 -16.87
CA VAL A 90 5.68 5.21 -17.38
C VAL A 90 5.19 4.26 -16.26
N ASP A 91 5.50 4.56 -15.01
CA ASP A 91 5.13 3.71 -13.89
C ASP A 91 3.62 3.62 -13.70
N GLN A 92 2.90 4.70 -13.97
CA GLN A 92 1.46 4.71 -13.79
C GLN A 92 0.77 3.69 -14.70
N LYS A 93 1.16 3.68 -15.98
CA LYS A 93 0.58 2.74 -16.95
C LYS A 93 0.89 1.30 -16.55
N VAL A 94 2.16 1.02 -16.24
CA VAL A 94 2.57 -0.32 -15.84
C VAL A 94 1.87 -0.76 -14.56
N GLY A 95 1.71 0.18 -13.62
CA GLY A 95 1.01 -0.12 -12.38
C GLY A 95 -0.40 -0.61 -12.61
N PHE A 96 -1.14 0.06 -13.48
CA PHE A 96 -2.51 -0.37 -13.78
C PHE A 96 -2.52 -1.69 -14.56
N GLU A 97 -1.53 -1.92 -15.41
CA GLU A 97 -1.44 -3.16 -16.17
C GLU A 97 -1.22 -4.38 -15.25
N VAL A 98 -0.52 -4.20 -14.13
CA VAL A 98 -0.32 -5.31 -13.19
C VAL A 98 -1.43 -5.42 -12.15
N GLY A 99 -2.47 -4.59 -12.27
CA GLY A 99 -3.67 -4.73 -11.45
C GLY A 99 -3.72 -3.86 -10.22
N ALA A 100 -2.87 -2.84 -10.10
CA ALA A 100 -2.91 -1.94 -8.96
C ALA A 100 -4.22 -1.16 -8.93
N ASP A 101 -4.70 -0.89 -7.74
CA ASP A 101 -5.95 -0.16 -7.55
C ASP A 101 -5.75 1.34 -7.50
N ASP A 102 -4.55 1.79 -7.14
CA ASP A 102 -4.22 3.21 -7.11
C ASP A 102 -2.71 3.39 -7.19
N TYR A 103 -2.29 4.63 -7.33
CA TYR A 103 -0.90 4.98 -7.61
C TYR A 103 -0.63 6.35 -7.00
N ILE A 104 0.42 6.46 -6.20
CA ILE A 104 0.78 7.72 -5.56
C ILE A 104 2.26 7.98 -5.80
N THR A 105 2.59 9.21 -6.22
CA THR A 105 3.97 9.60 -6.52
C THR A 105 4.67 10.11 -5.26
N LYS A 106 5.88 9.61 -5.01
CA LYS A 106 6.75 10.15 -3.97
C LYS A 106 7.40 11.45 -4.47
N PRO A 107 7.63 12.44 -3.62
CA PRO A 107 7.22 12.47 -2.23
C PRO A 107 5.73 12.75 -2.10
N PHE A 108 5.11 12.17 -1.09
CA PHE A 108 3.68 12.36 -0.86
C PHE A 108 3.46 12.78 0.59
N SER A 109 2.30 13.38 0.87
CA SER A 109 1.95 13.61 2.26
C SER A 109 1.28 12.34 2.82
N PRO A 110 1.62 11.95 4.06
CA PRO A 110 0.94 10.80 4.67
C PRO A 110 -0.56 10.98 4.71
N ARG A 111 -1.03 12.21 4.87
CA ARG A 111 -2.46 12.50 4.88
C ARG A 111 -3.14 12.11 3.56
N LYS A 112 -2.48 12.41 2.43
CA LYS A 112 -3.02 12.05 1.13
C LYS A 112 -3.16 10.55 0.99
N LEU A 113 -2.16 9.81 1.45
CA LEU A 113 -2.21 8.36 1.42
C LEU A 113 -3.36 7.84 2.30
N VAL A 114 -3.51 8.38 3.50
CA VAL A 114 -4.61 8.02 4.39
C VAL A 114 -5.95 8.24 3.70
N GLU A 115 -6.12 9.38 3.02
CA GLU A 115 -7.37 9.67 2.32
C GLU A 115 -7.66 8.64 1.24
N ARG A 116 -6.63 8.24 0.49
CA ARG A 116 -6.80 7.23 -0.56
C ARG A 116 -7.16 5.87 0.03
N ILE A 117 -6.52 5.49 1.12
CA ILE A 117 -6.82 4.24 1.80
C ILE A 117 -8.26 4.25 2.30
N ASN A 118 -8.66 5.34 2.95
CA ASN A 118 -10.04 5.46 3.44
C ASN A 118 -11.04 5.34 2.32
N ALA A 119 -10.77 5.97 1.17
CA ALA A 119 -11.66 5.91 0.03
C ALA A 119 -11.81 4.49 -0.50
N ILE A 120 -10.71 3.77 -0.61
CA ILE A 120 -10.73 2.40 -1.13
C ILE A 120 -11.45 1.45 -0.18
N LEU A 121 -11.23 1.61 1.11
CA LEU A 121 -11.82 0.72 2.12
C LEU A 121 -13.22 1.16 2.55
N GLY A 122 -13.73 2.26 1.99
CA GLY A 122 -15.08 2.70 2.30
C GLY A 122 -15.23 3.45 3.60
N HIS A 123 -14.14 3.94 4.18
CA HIS A 123 -14.20 4.78 5.40
C HIS A 123 -14.25 6.25 5.01
N GLY A 124 -15.05 7.02 5.70
CA GLY A 124 -15.09 8.46 5.47
C GLY A 124 -13.81 9.11 5.99
N THR A 125 -13.45 10.27 5.40
CA THR A 125 -12.37 11.06 5.95
C THR A 125 -12.90 11.79 7.17
N SER A 126 -12.10 11.92 8.14
CA SER A 126 -12.50 12.62 9.34
C SER A 126 -12.75 14.08 9.06
N GLN A 127 -13.31 14.24 8.89
CA GLN A 127 -13.63 15.03 8.65
C GLN A 127 -14.44 15.38 8.44
N ARG A 128 -14.68 14.90 8.34
CA ARG A 128 -15.38 14.91 7.94
C ARG A 128 -16.06 15.02 8.21
N MET A 129 -16.34 14.70 8.81
CA MET A 129 -16.93 14.55 8.83
C MET A 129 -17.43 15.10 8.97
N GLN A 130 -17.34 15.15 9.00
CA GLN A 130 -17.75 15.66 8.88
C GLN A 130 -18.09 16.26 8.77
N ALA A 131 -18.11 16.35 8.84
CA ALA A 131 -18.39 16.79 8.56
C ALA A 131 -18.60 17.00 8.57
#